data_7e63302220180ffcabfc0783ea493bcf
#
_entry.id   7e63302220180ffcabfc0783ea493bcf
#
_cell.length_a   1.000
_cell.length_b   1.000
_cell.length_c   1.000
_cell.angle_alpha   90.00
_cell.angle_beta   90.00
_cell.angle_gamma   90.00
#
_symmetry.space_group_name_H-M   'P 1'
#
loop_
_entity.id
_entity.type
_entity.pdbx_description
1 polymer ?
#
loop_
_entity_poly.entity_id
_entity_poly.type
_entity_poly.pdbx_seq_one_letter_code
_entity_poly.pdbx_strand_id
1 'polypeptide(L)'
;MFFKGYVETNGKKCIEKFKNRNDFKTYEQVERLNSFAGILSKETVLVDIDDYEESEILFKIIKEKGLKCRVYKTTRGKHFLFKNNGLDKCRTHCFLAIGINADIKIGKVNSYSVLKVDGVEREIIYDNAENEEADLLPKYLTPVRSNMEFLNMEAGDG
;
A
#
# COMPACT_ATOMS: atom_id res chain seq x y z
N MET A 1 5.81 -8.16 9.30
CA MET A 1 5.85 -8.07 7.83
C MET A 1 5.17 -6.80 7.36
N PHE A 2 4.06 -6.84 6.59
CA PHE A 2 3.44 -5.60 6.10
C PHE A 2 2.57 -4.89 7.14
N PHE A 3 2.02 -5.61 8.09
CA PHE A 3 1.17 -5.05 9.12
C PHE A 3 1.72 -5.39 10.50
N LYS A 4 1.77 -4.40 11.38
CA LYS A 4 2.23 -4.59 12.75
C LYS A 4 1.09 -4.97 13.71
N GLY A 5 -0.16 -4.93 13.24
CA GLY A 5 -1.33 -5.31 13.98
C GLY A 5 -2.59 -4.87 13.27
N TYR A 6 -3.72 -5.04 13.95
CA TYR A 6 -5.04 -4.85 13.35
C TYR A 6 -5.96 -4.08 14.27
N VAL A 7 -6.95 -3.42 13.70
CA VAL A 7 -7.99 -2.69 14.42
C VAL A 7 -9.35 -3.03 13.84
N GLU A 8 -10.37 -3.02 14.67
CA GLU A 8 -11.73 -3.19 14.21
C GLU A 8 -12.19 -1.94 13.45
N THR A 9 -13.00 -2.14 12.41
CA THR A 9 -13.61 -1.06 11.64
C THR A 9 -15.12 -1.25 11.60
N ASN A 10 -15.82 -0.16 11.30
CA ASN A 10 -17.22 -0.17 10.91
C ASN A 10 -17.26 0.19 9.43
N GLY A 11 -17.46 -0.84 8.59
CA GLY A 11 -17.21 -0.69 7.17
C GLY A 11 -15.75 -0.32 6.94
N LYS A 12 -15.50 0.81 6.29
CA LYS A 12 -14.14 1.30 5.99
C LYS A 12 -13.61 2.27 7.04
N LYS A 13 -14.37 2.57 8.08
CA LYS A 13 -13.98 3.55 9.10
C LYS A 13 -13.49 2.88 10.36
N CYS A 14 -12.29 3.25 10.82
CA CYS A 14 -11.78 2.76 12.10
C CYS A 14 -12.62 3.25 13.25
N ILE A 15 -13.01 2.34 14.15
CA ILE A 15 -13.74 2.66 15.37
C ILE A 15 -12.81 2.72 16.57
N GLU A 16 -11.57 2.25 16.43
CA GLU A 16 -10.54 2.33 17.45
C GLU A 16 -9.54 3.43 17.10
N LYS A 17 -9.01 4.11 18.10
CA LYS A 17 -7.92 5.05 17.89
C LYS A 17 -6.66 4.24 17.53
N PHE A 18 -5.95 4.66 16.50
CA PHE A 18 -4.74 3.96 16.04
C PHE A 18 -3.50 4.85 16.03
N LYS A 19 -3.65 6.15 16.00
CA LYS A 19 -2.52 7.09 16.04
C LYS A 19 -1.88 7.08 17.43
N ASN A 20 -0.56 7.18 17.47
CA ASN A 20 0.22 7.20 18.70
C ASN A 20 0.05 5.96 19.58
N ARG A 21 -0.33 4.83 18.98
CA ARG A 21 -0.42 3.53 19.67
C ARG A 21 0.61 2.56 19.09
N ASN A 22 1.05 1.64 19.96
CA ASN A 22 1.95 0.55 19.55
C ASN A 22 1.40 -0.84 19.89
N ASP A 23 0.22 -0.90 20.52
CA ASP A 23 -0.45 -2.14 20.90
C ASP A 23 -1.70 -2.33 20.03
N PHE A 24 -1.67 -3.31 19.15
CA PHE A 24 -2.78 -3.60 18.25
C PHE A 24 -3.17 -5.06 18.37
N LYS A 25 -4.35 -5.40 17.89
CA LYS A 25 -4.84 -6.77 17.88
C LYS A 25 -4.03 -7.62 16.91
N THR A 26 -3.97 -8.93 17.17
CA THR A 26 -3.41 -9.89 16.23
C THR A 26 -4.44 -10.24 15.15
N TYR A 27 -3.99 -10.86 14.06
CA TYR A 27 -4.90 -11.32 13.01
C TYR A 27 -5.94 -12.30 13.58
N GLU A 28 -5.53 -13.23 14.43
CA GLU A 28 -6.44 -14.21 15.04
C GLU A 28 -7.54 -13.54 15.87
N GLN A 29 -7.27 -12.39 16.45
CA GLN A 29 -8.26 -11.65 17.24
C GLN A 29 -9.28 -10.92 16.37
N VAL A 30 -8.95 -10.60 15.13
CA VAL A 30 -9.84 -9.83 14.24
C VAL A 30 -10.44 -10.64 13.10
N GLU A 31 -9.89 -11.82 12.78
CA GLU A 31 -10.31 -12.58 11.60
C GLU A 31 -11.81 -12.91 11.56
N ARG A 32 -12.44 -13.03 12.72
CA ARG A 32 -13.88 -13.32 12.83
C ARG A 32 -14.75 -12.07 12.87
N LEU A 33 -14.15 -10.90 12.97
CA LEU A 33 -14.91 -9.65 12.94
C LEU A 33 -15.49 -9.42 11.55
N ASN A 34 -16.58 -8.67 11.51
CA ASN A 34 -17.25 -8.36 10.24
C ASN A 34 -16.39 -7.43 9.38
N SER A 35 -15.64 -6.54 10.00
CA SER A 35 -14.76 -5.60 9.30
C SER A 35 -13.54 -5.29 10.13
N PHE A 36 -12.36 -5.21 9.50
CA PHE A 36 -11.13 -4.81 10.16
C PHE A 36 -10.13 -4.21 9.18
N ALA A 37 -9.13 -3.53 9.72
CA ALA A 37 -8.04 -2.95 8.96
C ALA A 37 -6.70 -3.39 9.55
N GLY A 38 -5.68 -3.42 8.72
CA GLY A 38 -4.30 -3.62 9.14
C GLY A 38 -3.60 -2.29 9.33
N ILE A 39 -2.80 -2.18 10.38
CA ILE A 39 -1.93 -1.03 10.62
C ILE A 39 -0.59 -1.34 9.96
N LEU A 40 -0.16 -0.50 9.04
CA LEU A 40 1.08 -0.71 8.29
C LEU A 40 2.28 -0.81 9.23
N SER A 41 3.15 -1.78 8.97
CA SER A 41 4.43 -1.86 9.67
C SER A 41 5.27 -0.62 9.37
N LYS A 42 6.16 -0.25 10.28
CA LYS A 42 6.95 0.98 10.20
C LYS A 42 7.64 1.17 8.84
N GLU A 43 8.14 0.10 8.26
CA GLU A 43 8.89 0.15 7.01
C GLU A 43 8.05 -0.11 5.76
N THR A 44 6.75 -0.26 5.90
CA THR A 44 5.86 -0.57 4.77
C THR A 44 5.36 0.71 4.11
N VAL A 45 5.34 0.69 2.78
CA VAL A 45 4.66 1.69 1.96
C VAL A 45 3.57 0.99 1.15
N LEU A 46 2.41 1.61 1.08
CA LEU A 46 1.27 1.15 0.31
C LEU A 46 1.00 2.14 -0.82
N VAL A 47 0.96 1.63 -2.04
CA VAL A 47 0.59 2.39 -3.24
C VAL A 47 -0.82 1.98 -3.63
N ASP A 48 -1.76 2.91 -3.53
CA ASP A 48 -3.18 2.69 -3.84
C ASP A 48 -3.49 3.28 -5.21
N ILE A 49 -3.69 2.41 -6.20
CA ILE A 49 -4.09 2.83 -7.54
C ILE A 49 -5.57 2.51 -7.69
N ASP A 50 -6.38 3.57 -7.70
CA ASP A 50 -7.83 3.50 -7.73
C ASP A 50 -8.38 3.62 -9.16
N ASP A 51 -7.71 2.97 -10.11
CA ASP A 51 -8.10 2.88 -11.51
C ASP A 51 -7.68 1.51 -12.01
N TYR A 52 -8.62 0.74 -12.54
CA TYR A 52 -8.37 -0.63 -12.92
C TYR A 52 -7.28 -0.75 -13.99
N GLU A 53 -7.39 0.01 -15.07
CA GLU A 53 -6.45 -0.08 -16.19
C GLU A 53 -5.04 0.32 -15.79
N GLU A 54 -4.89 1.43 -15.06
CA GLU A 54 -3.58 1.87 -14.57
C GLU A 54 -3.01 0.84 -13.59
N SER A 55 -3.83 0.25 -12.74
CA SER A 55 -3.37 -0.77 -11.80
C SER A 55 -2.90 -2.04 -12.51
N GLU A 56 -3.52 -2.39 -13.63
CA GLU A 56 -3.11 -3.54 -14.44
C GLU A 56 -1.76 -3.30 -15.11
N ILE A 57 -1.50 -2.07 -15.56
CA ILE A 57 -0.21 -1.70 -16.16
C ILE A 57 0.91 -1.94 -15.11
N LEU A 58 0.74 -1.42 -13.91
CA LEU A 58 1.74 -1.62 -12.86
C LEU A 58 1.85 -3.09 -12.46
N PHE A 59 0.73 -3.79 -12.34
CA PHE A 59 0.74 -5.20 -11.97
C PHE A 59 1.51 -6.05 -12.99
N LYS A 60 1.35 -5.76 -14.27
CA LYS A 60 2.09 -6.44 -15.34
C LYS A 60 3.60 -6.22 -15.18
N ILE A 61 4.01 -4.99 -14.91
CA ILE A 61 5.42 -4.65 -14.67
C ILE A 61 5.97 -5.43 -13.48
N ILE A 62 5.23 -5.48 -12.39
CA ILE A 62 5.63 -6.20 -11.19
C ILE A 62 5.83 -7.69 -11.47
N LYS A 63 4.91 -8.31 -12.18
CA LYS A 63 5.01 -9.73 -12.53
C LYS A 63 6.18 -10.01 -13.47
N GLU A 64 6.36 -9.18 -14.49
CA GLU A 64 7.45 -9.34 -15.45
C GLU A 64 8.83 -9.21 -14.79
N LYS A 65 8.95 -8.30 -13.82
CA LYS A 65 10.21 -8.08 -13.10
C LYS A 65 10.38 -8.99 -11.90
N GLY A 66 9.35 -9.73 -11.51
CA GLY A 66 9.39 -10.60 -10.33
C GLY A 66 9.64 -9.83 -9.04
N LEU A 67 9.09 -8.63 -8.89
CA LEU A 67 9.31 -7.82 -7.71
C LEU A 67 8.72 -8.49 -6.46
N LYS A 68 9.43 -8.38 -5.35
CA LYS A 68 8.99 -8.94 -4.07
C LYS A 68 8.09 -7.96 -3.36
N CYS A 69 6.80 -8.20 -3.43
CA CYS A 69 5.78 -7.34 -2.86
C CYS A 69 4.48 -8.12 -2.68
N ARG A 70 3.49 -7.48 -2.08
CA ARG A 70 2.15 -8.04 -1.98
C ARG A 70 1.17 -7.13 -2.71
N VAL A 71 0.23 -7.74 -3.43
CA VAL A 71 -0.79 -7.00 -4.17
C VAL A 71 -2.16 -7.49 -3.74
N TYR A 72 -3.00 -6.56 -3.31
CA TYR A 72 -4.42 -6.81 -3.01
C TYR A 72 -5.27 -6.29 -4.15
N LYS A 73 -6.31 -7.02 -4.47
CA LYS A 73 -7.37 -6.54 -5.34
C LYS A 73 -8.30 -5.62 -4.54
N THR A 74 -8.67 -4.48 -5.10
CA THR A 74 -9.66 -3.57 -4.52
C THR A 74 -10.84 -3.44 -5.46
N THR A 75 -11.86 -2.68 -5.07
CA THR A 75 -13.08 -2.53 -5.89
C THR A 75 -12.78 -1.93 -7.26
N ARG A 76 -11.89 -0.93 -7.34
CA ARG A 76 -11.62 -0.21 -8.59
C ARG A 76 -10.17 -0.29 -9.05
N GLY A 77 -9.32 -0.98 -8.32
CA GLY A 77 -7.92 -1.06 -8.66
C GLY A 77 -7.16 -2.05 -7.81
N LYS A 78 -6.02 -1.63 -7.28
CA LYS A 78 -5.15 -2.49 -6.49
C LYS A 78 -4.38 -1.71 -5.44
N HIS A 79 -4.01 -2.41 -4.36
CA HIS A 79 -3.03 -1.94 -3.38
C HIS A 79 -1.74 -2.73 -3.56
N PHE A 80 -0.63 -2.01 -3.65
CA PHE A 80 0.71 -2.60 -3.80
C PHE A 80 1.52 -2.25 -2.55
N LEU A 81 2.04 -3.28 -1.87
CA LEU A 81 2.80 -3.09 -0.64
C LEU A 81 4.26 -3.44 -0.85
N PHE A 82 5.12 -2.47 -0.59
CA PHE A 82 6.57 -2.56 -0.71
C PHE A 82 7.24 -2.12 0.59
N LYS A 83 8.55 -2.23 0.66
CA LYS A 83 9.35 -1.61 1.70
C LYS A 83 9.56 -0.13 1.35
N ASN A 84 9.39 0.74 2.32
CA ASN A 84 9.55 2.19 2.11
C ASN A 84 11.00 2.52 1.75
N ASN A 85 11.17 3.38 0.76
CA ASN A 85 12.48 3.82 0.27
C ASN A 85 12.89 5.21 0.78
N GLY A 86 12.28 5.68 1.87
CA GLY A 86 12.62 6.96 2.47
C GLY A 86 11.51 8.01 2.42
N LEU A 87 10.30 7.63 2.03
CA LEU A 87 9.16 8.56 2.06
C LEU A 87 8.80 8.88 3.52
N ASP A 88 8.52 10.15 3.81
CA ASP A 88 8.30 10.65 5.16
C ASP A 88 6.84 10.92 5.49
N LYS A 89 5.95 10.94 4.51
CA LYS A 89 4.54 11.25 4.74
C LYS A 89 3.63 10.57 3.73
N CYS A 90 2.38 10.40 4.12
CA CYS A 90 1.32 9.96 3.23
C CYS A 90 0.98 11.07 2.23
N ARG A 91 0.50 10.69 1.05
CA ARG A 91 0.05 11.64 0.03
C ARG A 91 -1.22 11.12 -0.62
N THR A 92 -2.16 12.01 -0.86
CA THR A 92 -3.37 11.70 -1.62
C THR A 92 -3.29 12.34 -3.00
N HIS A 93 -3.83 11.65 -4.01
CA HIS A 93 -3.87 12.14 -5.39
C HIS A 93 -2.52 12.60 -5.89
N CYS A 94 -1.45 11.83 -5.60
CA CYS A 94 -0.12 12.18 -6.08
C CYS A 94 0.14 11.57 -7.45
N PHE A 95 1.05 12.18 -8.17
CA PHE A 95 1.52 11.72 -9.47
C PHE A 95 2.82 10.94 -9.27
N LEU A 96 2.84 9.69 -9.69
CA LEU A 96 4.05 8.86 -9.60
C LEU A 96 4.98 9.11 -10.78
N ALA A 97 6.27 8.90 -10.58
CA ALA A 97 7.27 9.09 -11.63
C ALA A 97 6.97 8.30 -12.90
N ILE A 98 6.35 7.13 -12.77
CA ILE A 98 5.93 6.32 -13.92
C ILE A 98 4.78 6.95 -14.72
N GLY A 99 4.13 7.99 -14.21
CA GLY A 99 3.03 8.66 -14.89
C GLY A 99 1.63 8.21 -14.48
N ILE A 100 1.51 7.52 -13.36
CA ILE A 100 0.24 7.00 -12.84
C ILE A 100 -0.13 7.76 -11.57
N ASN A 101 -1.42 8.06 -11.40
CA ASN A 101 -1.92 8.67 -10.17
C ASN A 101 -2.14 7.62 -9.10
N ALA A 102 -1.83 7.94 -7.86
CA ALA A 102 -2.00 7.04 -6.72
C ALA A 102 -2.13 7.80 -5.42
N ASP A 103 -2.64 7.10 -4.40
CA ASP A 103 -2.51 7.53 -3.01
C ASP A 103 -1.36 6.75 -2.40
N ILE A 104 -0.58 7.39 -1.55
CA ILE A 104 0.55 6.77 -0.85
C ILE A 104 0.28 6.80 0.64
N LYS A 105 0.40 5.65 1.29
CA LYS A 105 0.37 5.53 2.75
C LYS A 105 1.67 4.91 3.24
N ILE A 106 2.18 5.40 4.36
CA ILE A 106 3.42 4.87 4.95
C ILE A 106 3.18 4.45 6.39
N GLY A 107 3.89 3.40 6.81
CA GLY A 107 3.80 2.90 8.18
C GLY A 107 4.67 3.67 9.17
N LYS A 108 5.55 4.55 8.70
CA LYS A 108 6.37 5.43 9.54
C LYS A 108 5.48 6.32 10.43
N VAL A 109 4.35 6.75 9.91
CA VAL A 109 3.24 7.31 10.70
C VAL A 109 2.14 6.25 10.69
N ASN A 110 1.41 6.08 11.78
CA ASN A 110 0.38 5.05 11.82
C ASN A 110 -0.66 5.30 10.73
N SER A 111 -0.72 4.37 9.80
CA SER A 111 -1.70 4.37 8.70
C SER A 111 -2.35 3.00 8.64
N TYR A 112 -3.58 2.95 8.18
CA TYR A 112 -4.30 1.69 8.08
C TYR A 112 -4.73 1.39 6.65
N SER A 113 -4.87 0.11 6.35
CA SER A 113 -5.47 -0.39 5.13
C SER A 113 -6.62 -1.31 5.51
N VAL A 114 -7.81 -1.00 5.00
CA VAL A 114 -8.98 -1.85 5.22
C VAL A 114 -8.76 -3.19 4.52
N LEU A 115 -8.93 -4.29 5.26
CA LEU A 115 -8.69 -5.64 4.74
C LEU A 115 -9.94 -6.49 4.68
N LYS A 116 -10.96 -6.17 5.47
CA LYS A 116 -12.24 -6.89 5.46
C LYS A 116 -13.36 -5.89 5.68
N VAL A 117 -14.42 -5.99 4.87
CA VAL A 117 -15.60 -5.14 4.97
C VAL A 117 -16.84 -6.00 4.82
N ASP A 118 -17.75 -5.87 5.79
CA ASP A 118 -19.05 -6.57 5.77
C ASP A 118 -18.92 -8.06 5.47
N GLY A 119 -17.96 -8.71 6.11
CA GLY A 119 -17.74 -10.14 6.01
C GLY A 119 -16.88 -10.59 4.83
N VAL A 120 -16.41 -9.68 3.99
CA VAL A 120 -15.61 -10.01 2.79
C VAL A 120 -14.18 -9.50 2.94
N GLU A 121 -13.21 -10.41 2.99
CA GLU A 121 -11.79 -10.07 3.00
C GLU A 121 -11.31 -9.72 1.60
N ARG A 122 -10.39 -8.76 1.51
CA ARG A 122 -9.73 -8.41 0.25
C ARG A 122 -8.85 -9.56 -0.20
N GLU A 123 -8.90 -9.85 -1.49
CA GLU A 123 -8.12 -10.92 -2.10
C GLU A 123 -6.67 -10.48 -2.32
N ILE A 124 -5.74 -11.34 -1.89
CA ILE A 124 -4.32 -11.21 -2.23
C ILE A 124 -4.15 -11.90 -3.58
N ILE A 125 -3.78 -11.14 -4.61
CA ILE A 125 -3.63 -11.66 -5.98
C ILE A 125 -2.18 -11.91 -6.36
N TYR A 126 -1.22 -11.48 -5.52
CA TYR A 126 0.20 -11.69 -5.74
C TYR A 126 0.93 -11.50 -4.42
N ASP A 127 1.81 -12.44 -4.07
CA ASP A 127 2.59 -12.33 -2.84
C ASP A 127 3.82 -13.23 -2.95
N ASN A 128 4.96 -12.64 -3.30
CA ASN A 128 6.23 -13.36 -3.37
C ASN A 128 7.24 -12.86 -2.35
N ALA A 129 6.78 -12.12 -1.33
CA ALA A 129 7.60 -11.64 -0.24
C ALA A 129 7.37 -12.43 1.06
N GLU A 130 6.71 -13.59 1.00
CA GLU A 130 6.22 -14.34 2.15
C GLU A 130 7.27 -14.63 3.20
N ASN A 131 8.43 -15.11 2.79
CA ASN A 131 9.50 -15.51 3.71
C ASN A 131 10.75 -14.63 3.58
N GLU A 132 10.62 -13.50 2.91
CA GLU A 132 11.72 -12.60 2.63
C GLU A 132 11.27 -11.15 2.83
N GLU A 133 12.24 -10.24 2.90
CA GLU A 133 11.90 -8.83 2.89
C GLU A 133 11.34 -8.43 1.53
N ALA A 134 10.30 -7.59 1.54
CA ALA A 134 9.80 -6.98 0.32
C ALA A 134 10.88 -6.10 -0.30
N ASP A 135 10.83 -5.92 -1.62
CA ASP A 135 11.69 -4.98 -2.30
C ASP A 135 11.39 -3.55 -1.87
N LEU A 136 12.39 -2.69 -1.93
CA LEU A 136 12.19 -1.26 -1.76
C LEU A 136 11.27 -0.74 -2.87
N LEU A 137 10.44 0.23 -2.54
CA LEU A 137 9.62 0.90 -3.54
C LEU A 137 10.50 1.38 -4.68
N PRO A 138 10.28 0.92 -5.93
CA PRO A 138 11.09 1.38 -7.05
C PRO A 138 11.02 2.89 -7.25
N LYS A 139 12.09 3.48 -7.76
CA LYS A 139 12.15 4.92 -8.01
C LYS A 139 11.04 5.41 -8.95
N TYR A 140 10.67 4.61 -9.95
CA TYR A 140 9.60 4.99 -10.88
C TYR A 140 8.21 4.99 -10.24
N LEU A 141 8.08 4.49 -9.02
CA LEU A 141 6.85 4.58 -8.22
C LEU A 141 6.93 5.65 -7.14
N THR A 142 7.98 6.47 -7.14
CA THR A 142 8.12 7.57 -6.20
C THR A 142 7.19 8.72 -6.61
N PRO A 143 6.49 9.35 -5.64
CA PRO A 143 5.66 10.51 -5.93
C PRO A 143 6.48 11.69 -6.46
N VAL A 144 5.95 12.38 -7.46
CA VAL A 144 6.49 13.63 -7.99
C VAL A 144 5.38 14.69 -7.95
N ARG A 145 5.76 15.97 -8.05
CA ARG A 145 4.79 17.06 -7.94
C ARG A 145 3.95 17.25 -9.18
N SER A 146 4.54 16.96 -10.36
CA SER A 146 3.89 17.22 -11.63
C SER A 146 4.59 16.45 -12.75
N ASN A 147 4.00 16.47 -13.94
CA ASN A 147 4.62 15.90 -15.14
C ASN A 147 5.98 16.53 -15.41
N MET A 148 6.14 17.83 -15.13
CA MET A 148 7.41 18.52 -15.34
C MET A 148 8.50 17.98 -14.42
N GLU A 149 8.16 17.71 -13.15
CA GLU A 149 9.09 17.11 -12.20
C GLU A 149 9.49 15.69 -12.65
N PHE A 150 8.52 14.92 -13.13
CA PHE A 150 8.77 13.59 -13.69
C PHE A 150 9.75 13.65 -14.86
N LEU A 151 9.53 14.55 -15.81
CA LEU A 151 10.42 14.74 -16.97
C LEU A 151 11.83 15.16 -16.55
N ASN A 152 11.93 16.02 -15.54
CA ASN A 152 13.22 16.43 -15.01
C ASN A 152 13.97 15.29 -14.31
N MET A 153 13.27 14.42 -13.61
CA MET A 153 13.85 13.22 -13.00
C MET A 153 14.42 12.29 -14.07
N GLU A 154 13.69 12.05 -15.14
CA GLU A 154 14.14 11.23 -16.25
C GLU A 154 15.40 11.81 -16.91
N ALA A 155 15.40 13.10 -17.16
CA ALA A 155 16.56 13.80 -17.74
C ALA A 155 17.77 13.75 -16.81
N GLY A 156 17.55 13.86 -15.49
CA GLY A 156 18.62 13.82 -14.50
C GLY A 156 19.25 12.44 -14.32
N ASP A 157 18.47 11.40 -14.53
CA ASP A 157 18.90 9.99 -14.39
C ASP A 157 19.50 9.44 -15.69
N GLY A 158 19.35 10.18 -16.75
CA GLY A 158 19.78 9.78 -18.10
C GLY A 158 21.25 9.79 -18.39
#